data_1c622b3a82d4fc53d7a935c909ead583
#
_entry.id   1c622b3a82d4fc53d7a935c909ead583
#
_cell.length_a   1.000
_cell.length_b   1.000
_cell.length_c   1.000
_cell.angle_alpha   90.00
_cell.angle_beta   90.00
_cell.angle_gamma   90.00
#
_symmetry.space_group_name_H-M   'P 1'
#
loop_
_entity.id
_entity.type
_entity.pdbx_description
1 polymer ?
#
loop_
_entity_poly.entity_id
_entity_poly.type
_entity_poly.pdbx_seq_one_letter_code
_entity_poly.pdbx_strand_id
1 'polypeptide(L)'
;MPQLIKVNKFSIYQYLIIFIVLAVGSFYALPNLYPTQPSIQVAYTDTAKSADQALMVELEEILDNSDTVYEEMFLRENKIVIKFNDVDTQLSSKTVLQNALLDKVIIALFLEPSTPQWLKDMGANPVKLGLDLSGGVHFLLEVDIDTDRK
;
A
#
# COMPACT_ATOMS: atom_id res chain seq x y z
N MET A 1 -31.15 36.51 40.20
CA MET A 1 -31.00 35.14 40.75
C MET A 1 -29.99 34.40 39.90
N PRO A 2 -28.83 33.99 40.43
CA PRO A 2 -27.85 33.28 39.64
C PRO A 2 -28.37 31.87 39.33
N GLN A 3 -28.43 31.54 38.07
CA GLN A 3 -28.73 30.17 37.59
C GLN A 3 -27.56 29.30 38.00
N LEU A 4 -27.78 28.41 38.95
CA LEU A 4 -26.80 27.39 39.34
C LEU A 4 -26.64 26.43 38.14
N ILE A 5 -25.46 26.48 37.53
CA ILE A 5 -25.07 25.53 36.48
C ILE A 5 -25.07 24.15 37.12
N LYS A 6 -26.04 23.33 36.79
CA LYS A 6 -26.15 21.94 37.23
C LYS A 6 -25.01 21.16 36.60
N VAL A 7 -23.88 21.05 37.26
CA VAL A 7 -22.76 20.22 36.83
C VAL A 7 -23.24 18.76 36.85
N ASN A 8 -23.44 18.19 35.71
CA ASN A 8 -23.86 16.81 35.56
C ASN A 8 -22.67 15.91 35.98
N LYS A 9 -22.78 15.30 37.17
CA LYS A 9 -21.75 14.39 37.71
C LYS A 9 -22.00 13.01 37.12
N PHE A 10 -21.23 12.68 36.10
CA PHE A 10 -21.22 11.31 35.56
C PHE A 10 -20.66 10.33 36.58
N SER A 11 -21.21 9.13 36.63
CA SER A 11 -20.66 8.03 37.44
C SER A 11 -19.27 7.63 36.91
N ILE A 12 -18.37 7.20 37.82
CA ILE A 12 -17.04 6.71 37.44
C ILE A 12 -17.06 5.66 36.35
N TYR A 13 -18.09 4.82 36.31
CA TYR A 13 -18.29 3.81 35.27
C TYR A 13 -18.53 4.42 33.89
N GLN A 14 -19.18 5.56 33.82
CA GLN A 14 -19.40 6.26 32.54
C GLN A 14 -18.09 6.84 32.00
N TYR A 15 -17.25 7.40 32.87
CA TYR A 15 -15.92 7.85 32.47
C TYR A 15 -15.04 6.67 32.00
N LEU A 16 -15.12 5.53 32.67
CA LEU A 16 -14.38 4.34 32.30
C LEU A 16 -14.83 3.81 30.92
N ILE A 17 -16.13 3.78 30.67
CA ILE A 17 -16.66 3.37 29.35
C ILE A 17 -16.21 4.33 28.27
N ILE A 18 -16.31 5.65 28.49
CA ILE A 18 -15.85 6.66 27.53
C ILE A 18 -14.36 6.47 27.24
N PHE A 19 -13.55 6.26 28.28
CA PHE A 19 -12.12 6.05 28.12
C PHE A 19 -11.81 4.80 27.29
N ILE A 20 -12.50 3.68 27.53
CA ILE A 20 -12.32 2.46 26.76
C ILE A 20 -12.71 2.68 25.29
N VAL A 21 -13.85 3.34 25.04
CA VAL A 21 -14.30 3.63 23.66
C VAL A 21 -13.29 4.51 22.92
N LEU A 22 -12.77 5.55 23.59
CA LEU A 22 -11.75 6.43 23.02
C LEU A 22 -10.43 5.67 22.77
N ALA A 23 -10.00 4.83 23.70
CA ALA A 23 -8.78 4.04 23.55
C ALA A 23 -8.88 3.07 22.35
N VAL A 24 -10.00 2.34 22.25
CA VAL A 24 -10.27 1.43 21.12
C VAL A 24 -10.37 2.22 19.80
N GLY A 25 -11.12 3.32 19.77
CA GLY A 25 -11.24 4.17 18.60
C GLY A 25 -9.90 4.73 18.13
N SER A 26 -9.07 5.22 19.07
CA SER A 26 -7.72 5.70 18.79
C SER A 26 -6.83 4.58 18.22
N PHE A 27 -6.90 3.40 18.79
CA PHE A 27 -6.12 2.24 18.32
C PHE A 27 -6.46 1.88 16.87
N TYR A 28 -7.75 1.83 16.51
CA TYR A 28 -8.17 1.56 15.13
C TYR A 28 -7.95 2.73 14.17
N ALA A 29 -7.75 3.93 14.67
CA ALA A 29 -7.38 5.10 13.86
C ALA A 29 -5.88 5.16 13.54
N LEU A 30 -5.01 4.54 14.36
CA LEU A 30 -3.55 4.54 14.18
C LEU A 30 -3.08 4.15 12.77
N PRO A 31 -3.61 3.09 12.12
CA PRO A 31 -3.16 2.71 10.78
C PRO A 31 -3.31 3.82 9.74
N ASN A 32 -4.31 4.69 9.90
CA ASN A 32 -4.56 5.78 8.95
C ASN A 32 -3.59 6.97 9.11
N LEU A 33 -2.79 7.00 10.18
CA LEU A 33 -1.74 8.01 10.38
C LEU A 33 -0.46 7.68 9.62
N TYR A 34 -0.30 6.42 9.17
CA TYR A 34 0.85 6.01 8.39
C TYR A 34 0.62 6.33 6.92
N PRO A 35 1.53 7.09 6.27
CA PRO A 35 1.43 7.39 4.85
C PRO A 35 1.55 6.13 4.01
N THR A 36 1.06 6.20 2.79
CA THR A 36 1.33 5.17 1.79
C THR A 36 2.68 5.42 1.13
N GLN A 37 3.39 4.35 0.81
CA GLN A 37 4.68 4.40 0.12
C GLN A 37 4.54 3.90 -1.32
N PRO A 38 5.19 4.57 -2.29
CA PRO A 38 5.27 4.09 -3.65
C PRO A 38 5.94 2.72 -3.68
N SER A 39 5.33 1.76 -4.35
CA SER A 39 5.82 0.39 -4.35
C SER A 39 5.61 -0.27 -5.71
N ILE A 40 6.47 -1.23 -6.03
CA ILE A 40 6.36 -2.06 -7.23
C ILE A 40 6.09 -3.50 -6.79
N GLN A 41 5.12 -4.13 -7.44
CA GLN A 41 4.92 -5.58 -7.38
C GLN A 41 5.47 -6.22 -8.64
N VAL A 42 6.31 -7.23 -8.46
CA VAL A 42 6.87 -8.04 -9.54
C VAL A 42 6.40 -9.48 -9.38
N ALA A 43 5.85 -10.02 -10.45
CA ALA A 43 5.44 -11.42 -10.53
C ALA A 43 5.87 -11.99 -11.89
N TYR A 44 6.07 -13.31 -11.97
CA TYR A 44 6.28 -13.94 -13.27
C TYR A 44 5.03 -13.80 -14.15
N THR A 45 5.24 -13.60 -15.43
CA THR A 45 4.17 -13.64 -16.45
C THR A 45 3.57 -15.05 -16.54
N ASP A 46 4.40 -16.07 -16.38
CA ASP A 46 3.96 -17.46 -16.31
C ASP A 46 3.36 -17.77 -14.93
N THR A 47 2.05 -17.95 -14.87
CA THR A 47 1.32 -18.24 -13.64
C THR A 47 1.69 -19.58 -12.99
N ALA A 48 2.39 -20.46 -13.69
CA ALA A 48 2.91 -21.72 -13.16
C ALA A 48 4.20 -21.51 -12.32
N LYS A 49 4.85 -20.35 -12.47
CA LYS A 49 6.04 -19.97 -11.72
C LYS A 49 5.68 -19.07 -10.54
N SER A 50 6.18 -19.42 -9.39
CA SER A 50 6.09 -18.60 -8.19
C SER A 50 7.29 -17.68 -8.10
N ALA A 51 7.08 -16.44 -7.68
CA ALA A 51 8.19 -15.58 -7.32
C ALA A 51 8.97 -16.24 -6.18
N ASP A 52 10.27 -16.31 -6.34
CA ASP A 52 11.19 -17.00 -5.45
C ASP A 52 12.39 -16.13 -5.08
N GLN A 53 13.27 -16.69 -4.26
CA GLN A 53 14.49 -16.02 -3.84
C GLN A 53 15.43 -15.73 -5.03
N ALA A 54 15.40 -16.56 -6.08
CA ALA A 54 16.24 -16.35 -7.26
C ALA A 54 15.80 -15.08 -8.03
N LEU A 55 14.51 -14.87 -8.17
CA LEU A 55 13.99 -13.63 -8.77
C LEU A 55 14.32 -12.41 -7.89
N MET A 56 14.28 -12.55 -6.56
CA MET A 56 14.64 -11.47 -5.66
C MET A 56 16.10 -11.04 -5.83
N VAL A 57 17.03 -11.99 -5.93
CA VAL A 57 18.45 -11.70 -6.18
C VAL A 57 18.65 -11.07 -7.56
N GLU A 58 17.94 -11.55 -8.60
CA GLU A 58 17.99 -10.97 -9.96
C GLU A 58 17.52 -9.50 -9.95
N LEU A 59 16.43 -9.21 -9.23
CA LEU A 59 15.91 -7.84 -9.09
C LEU A 59 16.88 -6.92 -8.32
N GLU A 60 17.48 -7.43 -7.24
CA GLU A 60 18.47 -6.71 -6.45
C GLU A 60 19.69 -6.34 -7.29
N GLU A 61 20.22 -7.28 -8.05
CA GLU A 61 21.37 -7.05 -8.95
C GLU A 61 21.05 -5.98 -10.03
N ILE A 62 19.84 -6.00 -10.60
CA ILE A 62 19.42 -5.02 -11.61
C ILE A 62 19.31 -3.63 -11.01
N LEU A 63 18.72 -3.50 -9.81
CA LEU A 63 18.55 -2.22 -9.13
C LEU A 63 19.90 -1.65 -8.66
N ASP A 64 20.78 -2.48 -8.13
CA ASP A 64 22.13 -2.09 -7.73
C ASP A 64 22.95 -1.60 -8.92
N ASN A 65 22.90 -2.30 -10.06
CA ASN A 65 23.59 -1.89 -11.28
C ASN A 65 23.06 -0.58 -11.88
N SER A 66 21.85 -0.20 -11.54
CA SER A 66 21.24 1.08 -11.97
C SER A 66 21.35 2.20 -10.94
N ASP A 67 22.09 1.97 -9.85
CA ASP A 67 22.25 2.92 -8.73
C ASP A 67 20.90 3.39 -8.15
N THR A 68 19.92 2.46 -8.14
CA THR A 68 18.56 2.74 -7.69
C THR A 68 18.40 2.38 -6.22
N VAL A 69 18.05 3.38 -5.41
CA VAL A 69 17.85 3.19 -3.96
C VAL A 69 16.40 2.77 -3.69
N TYR A 70 16.22 1.63 -3.03
CA TYR A 70 14.94 1.19 -2.52
C TYR A 70 14.99 1.06 -0.98
N GLU A 71 13.84 1.11 -0.31
CA GLU A 71 13.76 1.05 1.15
C GLU A 71 13.70 -0.38 1.65
N GLU A 72 12.86 -1.20 1.03
CA GLU A 72 12.62 -2.58 1.45
C GLU A 72 12.20 -3.44 0.25
N MET A 73 12.71 -4.67 0.19
CA MET A 73 12.30 -5.69 -0.77
C MET A 73 11.91 -6.96 -0.01
N PHE A 74 10.74 -7.51 -0.28
CA PHE A 74 10.27 -8.72 0.38
C PHE A 74 9.32 -9.52 -0.50
N LEU A 75 9.27 -10.83 -0.22
CA LEU A 75 8.36 -11.76 -0.87
C LEU A 75 7.02 -11.78 -0.12
N ARG A 76 5.92 -11.57 -0.82
CA ARG A 76 4.57 -11.67 -0.30
C ARG A 76 3.72 -12.54 -1.23
N GLU A 77 3.16 -13.63 -0.66
CA GLU A 77 2.37 -14.61 -1.40
C GLU A 77 3.15 -15.18 -2.58
N ASN A 78 2.99 -14.69 -3.75
CA ASN A 78 3.67 -15.16 -4.97
C ASN A 78 4.26 -13.99 -5.78
N LYS A 79 4.58 -12.89 -5.11
CA LYS A 79 5.04 -11.64 -5.72
C LYS A 79 6.16 -11.04 -4.89
N ILE A 80 7.09 -10.37 -5.53
CA ILE A 80 8.09 -9.55 -4.85
C ILE A 80 7.56 -8.12 -4.80
N VAL A 81 7.61 -7.54 -3.60
CA VAL A 81 7.22 -6.17 -3.33
C VAL A 81 8.47 -5.36 -3.04
N ILE A 82 8.64 -4.26 -3.75
CA ILE A 82 9.76 -3.32 -3.58
C ILE A 82 9.16 -1.97 -3.21
N LYS A 83 9.57 -1.41 -2.07
CA LYS A 83 9.14 -0.10 -1.59
C LYS A 83 10.17 0.96 -1.92
N PHE A 84 9.69 2.14 -2.25
CA PHE A 84 10.50 3.31 -2.58
C PHE A 84 10.11 4.50 -1.70
N ASN A 85 11.04 5.44 -1.53
CA ASN A 85 10.80 6.65 -0.77
C ASN A 85 9.96 7.69 -1.54
N ASP A 86 10.03 7.66 -2.87
CA ASP A 86 9.37 8.63 -3.73
C ASP A 86 8.86 7.99 -5.04
N VAL A 87 7.92 8.70 -5.69
CA VAL A 87 7.27 8.23 -6.92
C VAL A 87 8.21 8.27 -8.12
N ASP A 88 9.15 9.21 -8.16
CA ASP A 88 10.08 9.36 -9.29
C ASP A 88 11.05 8.18 -9.35
N THR A 89 11.56 7.77 -8.19
CA THR A 89 12.39 6.55 -8.06
C THR A 89 11.58 5.30 -8.42
N GLN A 90 10.32 5.20 -7.99
CA GLN A 90 9.43 4.10 -8.37
C GLN A 90 9.26 4.00 -9.90
N LEU A 91 9.00 5.12 -10.59
CA LEU A 91 8.78 5.14 -12.04
C LEU A 91 10.06 4.81 -12.81
N SER A 92 11.20 5.35 -12.36
CA SER A 92 12.51 5.05 -12.94
C SER A 92 12.85 3.58 -12.79
N SER A 93 12.67 3.02 -11.59
CA SER A 93 12.89 1.59 -11.29
C SER A 93 12.01 0.69 -12.15
N LYS A 94 10.73 1.05 -12.33
CA LYS A 94 9.85 0.30 -13.23
C LYS A 94 10.43 0.21 -14.63
N THR A 95 10.93 1.32 -15.17
CA THR A 95 11.50 1.37 -16.52
C THR A 95 12.76 0.51 -16.63
N VAL A 96 13.65 0.58 -15.64
CA VAL A 96 14.86 -0.23 -15.55
C VAL A 96 14.52 -1.73 -15.51
N LEU A 97 13.63 -2.12 -14.60
CA LEU A 97 13.20 -3.51 -14.44
C LEU A 97 12.49 -4.04 -15.69
N GLN A 98 11.65 -3.22 -16.31
CA GLN A 98 10.92 -3.59 -17.52
C GLN A 98 11.86 -3.84 -18.70
N ASN A 99 12.89 -3.02 -18.86
CA ASN A 99 13.91 -3.17 -19.90
C ASN A 99 14.83 -4.38 -19.66
N ALA A 100 15.16 -4.67 -18.40
CA ALA A 100 16.05 -5.78 -18.06
C ALA A 100 15.36 -7.14 -18.14
N LEU A 101 14.12 -7.23 -17.67
CA LEU A 101 13.39 -8.49 -17.54
C LEU A 101 12.42 -8.76 -18.70
N LEU A 102 12.16 -7.76 -19.55
CA LEU A 102 11.28 -7.86 -20.71
C LEU A 102 9.93 -8.55 -20.36
N ASP A 103 9.54 -9.55 -21.13
CA ASP A 103 8.27 -10.26 -20.99
C ASP A 103 8.27 -11.36 -19.90
N LYS A 104 9.36 -11.52 -19.15
CA LYS A 104 9.47 -12.55 -18.11
C LYS A 104 8.57 -12.26 -16.91
N VAL A 105 8.36 -10.98 -16.61
CA VAL A 105 7.66 -10.53 -15.41
C VAL A 105 6.57 -9.50 -15.72
N ILE A 106 5.56 -9.48 -14.88
CA ILE A 106 4.55 -8.43 -14.83
C ILE A 106 4.94 -7.47 -13.71
N ILE A 107 5.02 -6.19 -14.02
CA ILE A 107 5.36 -5.13 -13.08
C ILE A 107 4.15 -4.23 -12.87
N ALA A 108 3.62 -4.21 -11.65
CA ALA A 108 2.50 -3.36 -11.26
C ALA A 108 2.95 -2.29 -10.27
N LEU A 109 2.54 -1.05 -10.51
CA LEU A 109 2.72 0.08 -9.58
C LEU A 109 1.55 0.11 -8.61
N PHE A 110 1.83 0.34 -7.33
CA PHE A 110 0.81 0.53 -6.31
C PHE A 110 1.34 1.32 -5.12
N LEU A 111 0.45 1.68 -4.21
CA LEU A 111 0.78 2.35 -2.97
C LEU A 111 0.61 1.35 -1.82
N GLU A 112 1.73 1.00 -1.17
CA GLU A 112 1.71 0.11 0.00
C GLU A 112 1.53 0.94 1.27
N PRO A 113 0.59 0.60 2.16
CA PRO A 113 0.52 1.23 3.47
C PRO A 113 1.80 0.96 4.29
N SER A 114 2.43 2.01 4.82
CA SER A 114 3.62 1.88 5.67
C SER A 114 3.31 1.44 7.11
N THR A 115 2.10 0.92 7.34
CA THR A 115 1.66 0.43 8.65
C THR A 115 2.59 -0.66 9.19
N PRO A 116 3.16 -0.51 10.41
CA PRO A 116 4.02 -1.50 11.02
C PRO A 116 3.37 -2.88 11.15
N GLN A 117 4.17 -3.95 11.05
CA GLN A 117 3.67 -5.32 11.13
C GLN A 117 2.93 -5.62 12.43
N TRP A 118 3.45 -5.18 13.57
CA TRP A 118 2.81 -5.40 14.88
C TRP A 118 1.36 -4.88 14.93
N LEU A 119 1.08 -3.78 14.22
CA LEU A 119 -0.25 -3.17 14.16
C LEU A 119 -1.17 -3.98 13.22
N LYS A 120 -0.63 -4.50 12.12
CA LYS A 120 -1.33 -5.43 11.21
C LYS A 120 -1.68 -6.75 11.90
N ASP A 121 -0.76 -7.29 12.69
CA ASP A 121 -0.92 -8.55 13.43
C ASP A 121 -2.02 -8.44 14.50
N MET A 122 -2.23 -7.24 15.06
CA MET A 122 -3.34 -6.97 15.97
C MET A 122 -4.68 -6.70 15.26
N GLY A 123 -4.74 -6.85 13.94
CA GLY A 123 -5.97 -6.70 13.14
C GLY A 123 -6.34 -5.26 12.79
N ALA A 124 -5.49 -4.28 13.15
CA ALA A 124 -5.68 -2.88 12.79
C ALA A 124 -5.13 -2.64 11.38
N ASN A 125 -5.96 -2.85 10.37
CA ASN A 125 -5.60 -2.60 8.98
C ASN A 125 -6.04 -1.18 8.56
N PRO A 126 -5.23 -0.48 7.73
CA PRO A 126 -5.63 0.81 7.18
C PRO A 126 -6.89 0.65 6.32
N VAL A 127 -7.75 1.66 6.35
CA VAL A 127 -8.94 1.69 5.50
C VAL A 127 -8.48 1.81 4.05
N LYS A 128 -8.84 0.82 3.24
CA LYS A 128 -8.61 0.88 1.79
C LYS A 128 -9.60 1.89 1.20
N LEU A 129 -9.13 3.09 0.95
CA LEU A 129 -9.90 4.09 0.21
C LEU A 129 -10.12 3.56 -1.21
N GLY A 130 -11.38 3.48 -1.62
CA GLY A 130 -11.73 3.15 -3.01
C GLY A 130 -11.17 4.20 -3.97
N LEU A 131 -11.10 3.89 -5.27
CA LEU A 131 -10.59 4.79 -6.31
C LEU A 131 -11.29 6.15 -6.30
N ASP A 132 -12.57 6.20 -5.96
CA ASP A 132 -13.37 7.41 -5.89
C ASP A 132 -12.94 8.37 -4.75
N LEU A 133 -12.33 7.84 -3.69
CA LEU A 133 -11.90 8.61 -2.52
C LEU A 133 -10.42 8.97 -2.55
N SER A 134 -9.64 8.35 -3.44
CA SER A 134 -8.21 8.60 -3.57
C SER A 134 -7.88 9.80 -4.47
N GLY A 135 -8.87 10.50 -5.04
CA GLY A 135 -8.65 11.68 -5.88
C GLY A 135 -7.84 11.41 -7.16
N GLY A 136 -7.85 10.17 -7.65
CA GLY A 136 -7.15 9.78 -8.86
C GLY A 136 -7.90 10.19 -10.13
N VAL A 137 -7.14 10.55 -11.16
CA VAL A 137 -7.68 10.81 -12.50
C VAL A 137 -8.12 9.48 -13.09
N HIS A 138 -9.40 9.34 -13.39
CA HIS A 138 -9.92 8.19 -14.13
C HIS A 138 -9.58 8.35 -15.61
N PHE A 139 -8.68 7.51 -16.11
CA PHE A 139 -8.50 7.34 -17.55
C PHE A 139 -9.48 6.26 -18.03
N LEU A 140 -10.51 6.67 -18.72
CA LEU A 140 -11.35 5.77 -19.49
C LEU A 140 -10.60 5.47 -20.81
N LEU A 141 -9.98 4.31 -20.89
CA LEU A 141 -9.44 3.79 -22.15
C LEU A 141 -10.62 3.14 -22.90
N GLU A 142 -11.22 3.87 -23.81
CA GLU A 142 -12.15 3.33 -24.79
C GLU A 142 -11.30 2.65 -25.88
N VAL A 143 -11.30 1.33 -25.91
CA VAL A 143 -10.69 0.54 -27.01
C VAL A 143 -11.71 0.50 -28.13
N ASP A 144 -11.51 1.36 -29.13
CA ASP A 144 -12.26 1.30 -30.38
C ASP A 144 -11.81 0.04 -31.13
N ILE A 145 -12.65 -1.00 -31.07
CA ILE A 145 -12.47 -2.22 -31.85
C ILE A 145 -13.21 -1.99 -33.17
N ASP A 146 -12.57 -1.29 -34.09
CA ASP A 146 -13.05 -1.20 -35.46
C ASP A 146 -12.98 -2.59 -36.07
N THR A 147 -14.14 -3.21 -36.13
CA THR A 147 -14.34 -4.53 -36.74
C THR A 147 -14.31 -4.35 -38.25
N ASP A 148 -13.14 -4.44 -38.86
CA ASP A 148 -13.04 -4.64 -40.30
C ASP A 148 -13.51 -6.07 -40.64
N ARG A 149 -14.83 -6.18 -40.88
CA ARG A 149 -15.42 -7.28 -41.60
C ARG A 149 -15.51 -6.89 -43.07
N LYS A 150 -14.56 -7.38 -43.84
CA LYS A 150 -14.75 -7.67 -45.27
C LYS A 150 -14.21 -9.03 -45.60
#